data_acd113550c6438eb7583f29107f5041c
#
_entry.id   acd113550c6438eb7583f29107f5041c
#
_cell.length_a   1.000
_cell.length_b   1.000
_cell.length_c   1.000
_cell.angle_alpha   90.00
_cell.angle_beta   90.00
_cell.angle_gamma   90.00
#
_symmetry.space_group_name_H-M   'P 1'
#
loop_
_entity.id
_entity.type
_entity.pdbx_description
1 polymer ?
#
loop_
_entity_poly.entity_id
_entity_poly.type
_entity_poly.pdbx_seq_one_letter_code
_entity_poly.pdbx_strand_id
1 'polypeptide(L)'
;MMQFEEQIVIAAPPEKVFALYKNVAAWSSWDPDIKTSSIEGSFSSGASGSLQPSSGPKVSVKFTEVIPNRSFTVESKFPLCVLRFEHELTPLPSGTNAKHRVTFQGLLSPFFGRIIGSQIRKELPRALQVLKRAAEHQS
;
A
#
# COMPACT_ATOMS: atom_id res chain seq x y z
N MET A 1 -14.61 -1.39 -13.71
CA MET A 1 -13.80 -1.23 -12.50
C MET A 1 -13.46 -2.59 -11.91
N MET A 2 -12.18 -2.83 -11.61
CA MET A 2 -11.75 -4.05 -10.94
C MET A 2 -11.21 -3.68 -9.57
N GLN A 3 -11.52 -4.50 -8.57
CA GLN A 3 -11.16 -4.22 -7.19
C GLN A 3 -10.67 -5.50 -6.49
N PHE A 4 -9.61 -5.36 -5.72
CA PHE A 4 -9.07 -6.44 -4.88
C PHE A 4 -8.92 -5.90 -3.46
N GLU A 5 -9.27 -6.71 -2.47
CA GLU A 5 -9.23 -6.26 -1.08
C GLU A 5 -8.84 -7.43 -0.17
N GLU A 6 -7.98 -7.15 0.80
CA GLU A 6 -7.57 -8.10 1.84
C GLU A 6 -7.42 -7.36 3.17
N GLN A 7 -7.55 -8.08 4.27
CA GLN A 7 -7.39 -7.47 5.59
C GLN A 7 -6.79 -8.49 6.56
N ILE A 8 -6.18 -7.96 7.62
CA ILE A 8 -5.53 -8.79 8.64
C ILE A 8 -5.59 -8.07 9.99
N VAL A 9 -5.66 -8.86 11.07
CA VAL A 9 -5.58 -8.31 12.42
C VAL A 9 -4.13 -8.34 12.89
N ILE A 10 -3.66 -7.20 13.38
CA ILE A 10 -2.28 -7.02 13.86
C ILE A 10 -2.31 -6.71 15.35
N ALA A 11 -1.50 -7.44 16.14
CA ALA A 11 -1.41 -7.24 17.58
C ALA A 11 -0.46 -6.09 17.91
N ALA A 12 -0.78 -4.91 17.41
CA ALA A 12 -0.04 -3.67 17.65
C ALA A 12 -1.00 -2.50 17.45
N PRO A 13 -0.79 -1.36 18.14
CA PRO A 13 -1.69 -0.21 17.99
C PRO A 13 -1.53 0.44 16.61
N PRO A 14 -2.55 1.18 16.14
CA PRO A 14 -2.50 1.82 14.83
C PRO A 14 -1.28 2.72 14.61
N GLU A 15 -0.85 3.42 15.64
CA GLU A 15 0.31 4.32 15.56
C GLU A 15 1.58 3.56 15.17
N LYS A 16 1.73 2.36 15.70
CA LYS A 16 2.90 1.52 15.42
C LYS A 16 2.88 0.98 13.99
N VAL A 17 1.70 0.57 13.53
CA VAL A 17 1.52 0.12 12.14
C VAL A 17 1.74 1.28 11.18
N PHE A 18 1.15 2.44 11.49
CA PHE A 18 1.26 3.61 10.64
C PHE A 18 2.71 4.12 10.51
N ALA A 19 3.50 3.96 11.57
CA ALA A 19 4.91 4.34 11.55
C ALA A 19 5.67 3.59 10.44
N LEU A 20 5.31 2.33 10.17
CA LEU A 20 5.89 1.56 9.08
C LEU A 20 5.50 2.12 7.71
N TYR A 21 4.25 2.56 7.55
CA TYR A 21 3.80 3.23 6.32
C TYR A 21 4.52 4.56 6.12
N LYS A 22 4.65 5.33 7.20
CA LYS A 22 5.20 6.68 7.14
C LYS A 22 6.65 6.71 6.68
N ASN A 23 7.42 5.70 7.01
CA ASN A 23 8.83 5.61 6.60
C ASN A 23 8.93 4.95 5.22
N VAL A 24 8.54 5.71 4.20
CA VAL A 24 8.42 5.21 2.82
C VAL A 24 9.74 4.64 2.31
N ALA A 25 10.86 5.33 2.58
CA ALA A 25 12.16 4.90 2.08
C ALA A 25 12.61 3.55 2.64
N ALA A 26 11.99 3.10 3.72
CA ALA A 26 12.33 1.83 4.36
C ALA A 26 11.34 0.69 4.07
N TRP A 27 10.40 0.89 3.15
CA TRP A 27 9.41 -0.17 2.84
C TRP A 27 10.08 -1.49 2.44
N SER A 28 11.17 -1.44 1.68
CA SER A 28 11.87 -2.65 1.26
C SER A 28 12.48 -3.42 2.43
N SER A 29 12.63 -2.78 3.59
CA SER A 29 13.21 -3.44 4.76
C SER A 29 12.25 -4.48 5.38
N TRP A 30 10.95 -4.35 5.12
CA TRP A 30 9.98 -5.31 5.65
C TRP A 30 9.11 -5.94 4.57
N ASP A 31 9.07 -5.39 3.35
CA ASP A 31 8.27 -5.94 2.26
C ASP A 31 9.18 -6.43 1.12
N PRO A 32 9.31 -7.76 0.93
CA PRO A 32 10.18 -8.30 -0.12
C PRO A 32 9.68 -8.07 -1.54
N ASP A 33 8.41 -7.66 -1.71
CA ASP A 33 7.86 -7.36 -3.03
C ASP A 33 8.20 -5.94 -3.49
N ILE A 34 8.84 -5.14 -2.63
CA ILE A 34 9.28 -3.79 -2.94
C ILE A 34 10.80 -3.76 -3.01
N LYS A 35 11.33 -3.35 -4.15
CA LYS A 35 12.77 -3.19 -4.32
C LYS A 35 13.26 -1.86 -3.80
N THR A 36 12.60 -0.76 -4.22
CA THR A 36 12.89 0.60 -3.75
C THR A 36 11.61 1.40 -3.67
N SER A 37 11.62 2.41 -2.80
CA SER A 37 10.52 3.35 -2.68
C SER A 37 11.04 4.68 -2.17
N SER A 38 10.38 5.77 -2.58
CA SER A 38 10.78 7.12 -2.18
C SER A 38 9.58 8.04 -2.11
N ILE A 39 9.73 9.12 -1.36
CA ILE A 39 8.74 10.18 -1.26
C ILE A 39 9.48 11.51 -1.24
N GLU A 40 8.91 12.51 -1.92
CA GLU A 40 9.43 13.86 -1.92
C GLU A 40 8.78 14.64 -0.79
N GLY A 41 9.60 15.08 0.17
CA GLY A 41 9.10 15.81 1.33
C GLY A 41 8.47 14.91 2.37
N SER A 42 7.51 15.47 3.09
CA SER A 42 6.85 14.76 4.19
C SER A 42 5.77 13.80 3.69
N PHE A 43 5.44 12.83 4.54
CA PHE A 43 4.36 11.87 4.29
C PHE A 43 3.03 12.57 4.54
N SER A 44 2.50 13.23 3.51
CA SER A 44 1.30 14.08 3.61
C SER A 44 0.50 14.04 2.31
N SER A 45 -0.76 14.45 2.39
CA SER A 45 -1.65 14.49 1.23
C SER A 45 -1.06 15.41 0.15
N GLY A 46 -1.02 14.91 -1.07
CA GLY A 46 -0.47 15.63 -2.22
C GLY A 46 0.99 15.35 -2.51
N ALA A 47 1.69 14.60 -1.66
CA ALA A 47 3.10 14.29 -1.89
C ALA A 47 3.27 13.35 -3.10
N SER A 48 4.40 13.51 -3.79
CA SER A 48 4.77 12.65 -4.91
C SER A 48 5.90 11.72 -4.49
N GLY A 49 6.00 10.58 -5.15
CA GLY A 49 7.05 9.62 -4.87
C GLY A 49 7.23 8.63 -6.00
N SER A 50 7.98 7.59 -5.73
CA SER A 50 8.19 6.52 -6.70
C SER A 50 8.27 5.17 -5.98
N LEU A 51 7.94 4.13 -6.72
CA LEU A 51 7.94 2.76 -6.22
C LEU A 51 8.47 1.84 -7.31
N GLN A 52 9.43 0.99 -6.97
CA GLN A 52 9.86 -0.07 -7.86
C GLN A 52 9.56 -1.41 -7.22
N PRO A 53 8.58 -2.17 -7.76
CA PRO A 53 8.35 -3.53 -7.29
C PRO A 53 9.51 -4.44 -7.65
N SER A 54 9.68 -5.55 -6.92
CA SER A 54 10.74 -6.51 -7.18
C SER A 54 10.61 -7.15 -8.55
N SER A 55 9.39 -7.24 -9.07
CA SER A 55 9.12 -7.89 -10.36
C SER A 55 8.49 -6.93 -11.36
N GLY A 56 9.03 -5.73 -11.52
CA GLY A 56 8.47 -4.78 -12.48
C GLY A 56 9.25 -3.49 -12.57
N PRO A 57 8.81 -2.58 -13.45
CA PRO A 57 9.46 -1.29 -13.63
C PRO A 57 9.11 -0.32 -12.50
N LYS A 58 9.95 0.69 -12.35
CA LYS A 58 9.70 1.77 -11.43
C LYS A 58 8.52 2.61 -11.91
N VAL A 59 7.61 2.94 -11.00
CA VAL A 59 6.43 3.75 -11.30
C VAL A 59 6.41 5.00 -10.43
N SER A 60 5.86 6.08 -10.99
CA SER A 60 5.61 7.29 -10.23
C SER A 60 4.30 7.14 -9.49
N VAL A 61 4.25 7.61 -8.25
CA VAL A 61 3.06 7.52 -7.42
C VAL A 61 2.75 8.89 -6.82
N LYS A 62 1.48 9.07 -6.46
CA LYS A 62 1.03 10.26 -5.74
C LYS A 62 0.28 9.80 -4.49
N PHE A 63 0.64 10.38 -3.36
CA PHE A 63 -0.05 10.14 -2.10
C PHE A 63 -1.24 11.10 -2.05
N THR A 64 -2.39 10.65 -2.53
CA THR A 64 -3.56 11.53 -2.71
C THR A 64 -4.22 11.88 -1.39
N GLU A 65 -4.11 11.01 -0.39
CA GLU A 65 -4.68 11.26 0.92
C GLU A 65 -3.84 10.60 2.00
N VAL A 66 -3.53 11.33 3.06
CA VAL A 66 -2.85 10.81 4.24
C VAL A 66 -3.58 11.31 5.47
N ILE A 67 -4.11 10.39 6.29
CA ILE A 67 -4.76 10.70 7.55
C ILE A 67 -3.95 10.00 8.64
N PRO A 68 -3.21 10.74 9.48
CA PRO A 68 -2.30 10.14 10.46
C PRO A 68 -2.96 9.07 11.32
N ASN A 69 -2.29 7.93 11.42
CA ASN A 69 -2.69 6.76 12.22
C ASN A 69 -4.00 6.09 11.76
N ARG A 70 -4.51 6.47 10.59
CA ARG A 70 -5.77 5.94 10.07
C ARG A 70 -5.65 5.37 8.67
N SER A 71 -5.11 6.14 7.72
CA SER A 71 -5.11 5.69 6.33
C SER A 71 -4.13 6.46 5.47
N PHE A 72 -3.78 5.88 4.34
CA PHE A 72 -3.18 6.62 3.24
C PHE A 72 -3.56 5.96 1.92
N THR A 73 -3.62 6.78 0.88
CA THR A 73 -3.99 6.34 -0.46
C THR A 73 -2.92 6.77 -1.45
N VAL A 74 -2.53 5.83 -2.30
CA VAL A 74 -1.53 6.06 -3.34
C VAL A 74 -2.16 5.79 -4.69
N GLU A 75 -1.87 6.65 -5.67
CA GLU A 75 -2.34 6.47 -7.04
C GLU A 75 -1.18 6.42 -8.02
N SER A 76 -1.30 5.51 -9.00
CA SER A 76 -0.40 5.44 -10.16
C SER A 76 -1.24 5.57 -11.43
N LYS A 77 -0.74 6.34 -12.40
CA LYS A 77 -1.46 6.57 -13.65
C LYS A 77 -0.87 5.74 -14.77
N PHE A 78 -1.71 5.01 -15.47
CA PHE A 78 -1.39 4.27 -16.69
C PHE A 78 -2.25 4.84 -17.81
N PRO A 79 -1.91 4.58 -19.09
CA PRO A 79 -2.76 5.05 -20.20
C PRO A 79 -4.22 4.62 -20.03
N LEU A 80 -5.13 5.60 -19.92
CA LEU A 80 -6.57 5.39 -19.75
C LEU A 80 -6.92 4.48 -18.57
N CYS A 81 -6.06 4.49 -17.51
CA CYS A 81 -6.30 3.71 -16.31
C CYS A 81 -5.60 4.35 -15.12
N VAL A 82 -6.28 4.37 -13.97
CA VAL A 82 -5.68 4.80 -12.70
C VAL A 82 -5.75 3.63 -11.73
N LEU A 83 -4.62 3.29 -11.15
CA LEU A 83 -4.54 2.31 -10.09
C LEU A 83 -4.53 3.05 -8.76
N ARG A 84 -5.53 2.79 -7.91
CA ARG A 84 -5.63 3.38 -6.58
C ARG A 84 -5.41 2.31 -5.53
N PHE A 85 -4.49 2.57 -4.61
CA PHE A 85 -4.17 1.65 -3.53
C PHE A 85 -4.50 2.32 -2.20
N GLU A 86 -5.55 1.83 -1.53
CA GLU A 86 -6.01 2.37 -0.25
C GLU A 86 -5.54 1.47 0.89
N HIS A 87 -5.03 2.11 1.96
CA HIS A 87 -4.54 1.45 3.16
C HIS A 87 -5.29 2.02 4.36
N GLU A 88 -6.06 1.19 5.05
CA GLU A 88 -6.89 1.64 6.17
C GLU A 88 -6.55 0.88 7.44
N LEU A 89 -6.46 1.61 8.56
CA LEU A 89 -6.23 1.04 9.88
C LEU A 89 -7.42 1.34 10.77
N THR A 90 -8.00 0.29 11.35
CA THR A 90 -9.12 0.42 12.28
C THR A 90 -8.67 -0.06 13.65
N PRO A 91 -8.78 0.78 14.70
CA PRO A 91 -8.40 0.35 16.04
C PRO A 91 -9.32 -0.76 16.55
N LEU A 92 -8.72 -1.75 17.23
CA LEU A 92 -9.46 -2.83 17.89
C LEU A 92 -9.01 -2.90 19.34
N PRO A 93 -9.81 -3.53 20.24
CA PRO A 93 -9.39 -3.71 21.62
C PRO A 93 -8.05 -4.45 21.75
N SER A 94 -7.75 -5.36 20.81
CA SER A 94 -6.54 -6.19 20.86
C SER A 94 -5.47 -5.75 19.86
N GLY A 95 -5.65 -4.61 19.16
CA GLY A 95 -4.67 -4.16 18.19
C GLY A 95 -5.28 -3.34 17.06
N THR A 96 -5.01 -3.76 15.83
CA THR A 96 -5.42 -3.01 14.64
C THR A 96 -5.90 -3.98 13.56
N ASN A 97 -6.98 -3.60 12.86
CA ASN A 97 -7.35 -4.27 11.61
C ASN A 97 -6.76 -3.45 10.47
N ALA A 98 -5.89 -4.05 9.69
CA ALA A 98 -5.28 -3.41 8.52
C ALA A 98 -5.95 -3.94 7.26
N LYS A 99 -6.45 -3.03 6.42
CA LYS A 99 -7.12 -3.36 5.17
C LYS A 99 -6.39 -2.69 4.01
N HIS A 100 -6.11 -3.48 2.98
CA HIS A 100 -5.54 -2.97 1.73
C HIS A 100 -6.53 -3.22 0.61
N ARG A 101 -6.81 -2.18 -0.18
CA ARG A 101 -7.75 -2.24 -1.31
C ARG A 101 -7.09 -1.64 -2.53
N VAL A 102 -7.10 -2.39 -3.64
CA VAL A 102 -6.58 -1.92 -4.92
C VAL A 102 -7.73 -1.81 -5.91
N THR A 103 -7.86 -0.68 -6.56
CA THR A 103 -8.91 -0.41 -7.53
C THR A 103 -8.30 0.06 -8.84
N PHE A 104 -8.75 -0.53 -9.95
CA PHE A 104 -8.38 -0.09 -11.30
C PHE A 104 -9.59 0.63 -11.90
N GLN A 105 -9.41 1.88 -12.33
CA GLN A 105 -10.49 2.70 -12.93
C GLN A 105 -10.04 3.24 -14.27
N GLY A 106 -11.00 3.40 -15.20
CA GLY A 106 -10.76 3.94 -16.53
C GLY A 106 -11.09 2.96 -17.64
N LEU A 107 -11.01 3.42 -18.90
CA LEU A 107 -11.37 2.61 -20.05
C LEU A 107 -10.53 1.34 -20.18
N LEU A 108 -9.24 1.41 -19.85
CA LEU A 108 -8.37 0.25 -19.94
C LEU A 108 -8.23 -0.51 -18.62
N SER A 109 -9.13 -0.27 -17.65
CA SER A 109 -9.09 -0.99 -16.37
C SER A 109 -9.21 -2.50 -16.53
N PRO A 110 -10.06 -3.06 -17.44
CA PRO A 110 -10.09 -4.52 -17.63
C PRO A 110 -8.76 -5.07 -18.16
N PHE A 111 -8.10 -4.31 -19.03
CA PHE A 111 -6.81 -4.70 -19.61
C PHE A 111 -5.73 -4.76 -18.53
N PHE A 112 -5.50 -3.65 -17.83
CA PHE A 112 -4.47 -3.58 -16.79
C PHE A 112 -4.81 -4.46 -15.59
N GLY A 113 -6.10 -4.55 -15.24
CA GLY A 113 -6.55 -5.40 -14.14
C GLY A 113 -6.27 -6.88 -14.38
N ARG A 114 -6.31 -7.34 -15.62
CA ARG A 114 -5.98 -8.73 -15.95
C ARG A 114 -4.48 -8.97 -15.96
N ILE A 115 -3.70 -8.01 -16.47
CA ILE A 115 -2.25 -8.16 -16.57
C ILE A 115 -1.59 -7.99 -15.20
N ILE A 116 -1.93 -6.92 -14.48
CA ILE A 116 -1.30 -6.58 -13.20
C ILE A 116 -2.05 -7.20 -12.03
N GLY A 117 -3.38 -7.34 -12.15
CA GLY A 117 -4.24 -7.78 -11.06
C GLY A 117 -3.94 -9.17 -10.53
N SER A 118 -3.51 -10.11 -11.39
CA SER A 118 -3.17 -11.46 -10.94
C SER A 118 -1.97 -11.43 -9.98
N GLN A 119 -1.00 -10.57 -10.27
CA GLN A 119 0.17 -10.38 -9.42
C GLN A 119 -0.22 -9.72 -8.10
N ILE A 120 -1.05 -8.66 -8.18
CA ILE A 120 -1.53 -7.94 -7.00
C ILE A 120 -2.34 -8.87 -6.11
N ARG A 121 -3.17 -9.73 -6.68
CA ARG A 121 -3.98 -10.68 -5.89
C ARG A 121 -3.10 -11.61 -5.05
N LYS A 122 -1.94 -11.99 -5.57
CA LYS A 122 -0.99 -12.82 -4.84
C LYS A 122 -0.22 -12.01 -3.80
N GLU A 123 0.11 -10.77 -4.11
CA GLU A 123 0.95 -9.93 -3.26
C GLU A 123 0.20 -9.28 -2.10
N LEU A 124 -1.11 -8.99 -2.27
CA LEU A 124 -1.89 -8.31 -1.23
C LEU A 124 -1.87 -9.06 0.12
N PRO A 125 -2.22 -10.35 0.17
CA PRO A 125 -2.19 -11.05 1.46
C PRO A 125 -0.77 -11.17 2.01
N ARG A 126 0.23 -11.31 1.14
CA ARG A 126 1.62 -11.39 1.58
C ARG A 126 2.11 -10.08 2.15
N ALA A 127 1.73 -8.95 1.54
CA ALA A 127 2.09 -7.63 2.05
C ALA A 127 1.52 -7.41 3.45
N LEU A 128 0.27 -7.83 3.68
CA LEU A 128 -0.35 -7.72 5.01
C LEU A 128 0.35 -8.64 6.02
N GLN A 129 0.78 -9.82 5.62
CA GLN A 129 1.49 -10.75 6.49
C GLN A 129 2.84 -10.16 6.94
N VAL A 130 3.61 -9.58 6.01
CA VAL A 130 4.91 -8.98 6.37
C VAL A 130 4.73 -7.71 7.17
N LEU A 131 3.69 -6.93 6.90
CA LEU A 131 3.33 -5.77 7.71
C LEU A 131 3.00 -6.17 9.15
N LYS A 132 2.18 -7.20 9.31
CA LYS A 132 1.84 -7.75 10.62
C LYS A 132 3.10 -8.18 11.38
N ARG A 133 3.96 -8.92 10.73
CA ARG A 133 5.18 -9.42 11.33
C ARG A 133 6.11 -8.27 11.76
N ALA A 134 6.26 -7.27 10.88
CA ALA A 134 7.09 -6.11 11.18
C ALA A 134 6.53 -5.32 12.37
N ALA A 135 5.21 -5.09 12.41
CA ALA A 135 4.59 -4.31 13.48
C ALA A 135 4.63 -5.04 14.82
N GLU A 136 4.42 -6.36 14.82
CA GLU A 136 4.36 -7.14 16.06
C GLU A 136 5.73 -7.43 16.66
N HIS A 137 6.78 -7.46 15.84
CA HIS A 137 8.13 -7.77 16.30
C HIS A 137 9.03 -6.56 16.51
N GLN A 138 8.56 -5.35 16.17
CA GLN A 138 9.27 -4.12 16.50
C GLN A 138 8.99 -3.72 17.94
N SER A 139 10.04 -3.54 18.67
CA SER A 139 9.97 -3.06 20.06
C SER A 139 9.92 -1.53 20.11
#